data_fdb19236a1e5ed9bad47101c7682e550
#
_entry.id   fdb19236a1e5ed9bad47101c7682e550
#
_cell.length_a   1.000
_cell.length_b   1.000
_cell.length_c   1.000
_cell.angle_alpha   90.00
_cell.angle_beta   90.00
_cell.angle_gamma   90.00
#
_symmetry.space_group_name_H-M   'P 1'
#
loop_
_entity.id
_entity.type
_entity.pdbx_description
1 polymer ?
#
loop_
_entity_poly.entity_id
_entity_poly.type
_entity_poly.pdbx_seq_one_letter_code
_entity_poly.pdbx_strand_id
1 'polypeptide(L)'
;MPVMNGFEMVERIRETDGNVIIIFTSALTSPNDVKAGYRLGINNYVKKPFVPEELDAHIQALMKMRGGAKAQKETSHYKLGKYTLDAEHATLRNDETGQAQTITQREAQILQLLAENKNNVVRREAILSRFWNTEDDYFASRSLDVFVNKLRKLLADEPKITLKTVRGIGLQLLAD
;
A
#
# COMPACT_ATOMS: atom_id res chain seq x y z
N MET A 1 -33.71 -3.75 0.07
CA MET A 1 -32.88 -4.71 0.82
C MET A 1 -31.89 -3.91 1.59
N PRO A 2 -31.77 -4.10 2.88
CA PRO A 2 -30.75 -3.45 3.68
C PRO A 2 -29.45 -4.16 3.35
N VAL A 3 -28.68 -3.58 2.54
CA VAL A 3 -27.59 -4.28 1.97
C VAL A 3 -26.36 -3.52 2.38
N MET A 4 -25.44 -4.25 2.97
CA MET A 4 -24.08 -3.84 3.20
C MET A 4 -23.58 -3.07 1.97
N ASN A 5 -23.11 -1.85 2.15
CA ASN A 5 -22.50 -1.10 1.08
C ASN A 5 -21.07 -1.61 0.80
N GLY A 6 -20.50 -1.21 -0.34
CA GLY A 6 -19.18 -1.71 -0.72
C GLY A 6 -18.06 -1.39 0.28
N PHE A 7 -18.13 -0.27 0.98
CA PHE A 7 -17.15 0.09 2.01
C PHE A 7 -17.25 -0.82 3.24
N GLU A 8 -18.46 -1.07 3.73
CA GLU A 8 -18.70 -2.01 4.82
C GLU A 8 -18.26 -3.43 4.47
N MET A 9 -18.44 -3.85 3.20
CA MET A 9 -17.95 -5.14 2.72
C MET A 9 -16.41 -5.19 2.79
N VAL A 10 -15.72 -4.16 2.36
CA VAL A 10 -14.26 -4.09 2.44
C VAL A 10 -13.78 -4.16 3.88
N GLU A 11 -14.42 -3.44 4.81
CA GLU A 11 -14.08 -3.49 6.23
C GLU A 11 -14.16 -4.91 6.77
N ARG A 12 -15.27 -5.61 6.54
CA ARG A 12 -15.45 -7.01 6.99
C ARG A 12 -14.44 -7.97 6.37
N ILE A 13 -14.11 -7.79 5.09
CA ILE A 13 -13.07 -8.61 4.45
C ILE A 13 -11.72 -8.37 5.15
N ARG A 14 -11.39 -7.13 5.46
CA ARG A 14 -10.12 -6.78 6.10
C ARG A 14 -10.01 -7.24 7.56
N GLU A 15 -11.12 -7.41 8.25
CA GLU A 15 -11.15 -8.04 9.58
C GLU A 15 -10.74 -9.52 9.52
N THR A 16 -11.03 -10.21 8.41
CA THR A 16 -10.77 -11.65 8.25
C THR A 16 -9.54 -11.94 7.41
N ASP A 17 -9.27 -11.14 6.38
CA ASP A 17 -8.14 -11.32 5.47
C ASP A 17 -7.53 -9.96 5.04
N GLY A 18 -6.37 -9.63 5.63
CA GLY A 18 -5.60 -8.45 5.26
C GLY A 18 -4.91 -8.56 3.90
N ASN A 19 -4.74 -9.78 3.36
CA ASN A 19 -3.89 -10.05 2.19
C ASN A 19 -4.66 -10.22 0.88
N VAL A 20 -5.98 -10.41 0.93
CA VAL A 20 -6.77 -10.53 -0.30
C VAL A 20 -6.69 -9.23 -1.12
N ILE A 21 -6.50 -9.36 -2.43
CA ILE A 21 -6.49 -8.23 -3.34
C ILE A 21 -7.93 -7.77 -3.56
N ILE A 22 -8.19 -6.48 -3.30
CA ILE A 22 -9.52 -5.87 -3.50
C ILE A 22 -9.41 -4.76 -4.54
N ILE A 23 -10.14 -4.90 -5.63
CA ILE A 23 -10.40 -3.83 -6.60
C ILE A 23 -11.82 -3.32 -6.35
N PHE A 24 -11.94 -2.05 -6.05
CA PHE A 24 -13.23 -1.41 -5.81
C PHE A 24 -13.72 -0.72 -7.07
N THR A 25 -14.87 -1.11 -7.59
CA THR A 25 -15.46 -0.47 -8.77
C THR A 25 -16.69 0.35 -8.37
N SER A 26 -16.72 1.65 -8.69
CA SER A 26 -17.80 2.53 -8.24
C SER A 26 -18.08 3.68 -9.20
N ALA A 27 -19.35 4.14 -9.19
CA ALA A 27 -19.75 5.40 -9.80
C ALA A 27 -19.43 6.62 -8.92
N LEU A 28 -19.12 6.41 -7.63
CA LEU A 28 -18.68 7.46 -6.73
C LEU A 28 -17.25 7.86 -7.09
N THR A 29 -17.06 9.11 -7.46
CA THR A 29 -15.78 9.60 -8.00
C THR A 29 -15.24 10.79 -7.24
N SER A 30 -15.88 11.17 -6.12
CA SER A 30 -15.36 12.25 -5.32
C SER A 30 -13.99 11.86 -4.70
N PRO A 31 -13.08 12.82 -4.54
CA PRO A 31 -11.79 12.56 -3.88
C PRO A 31 -11.93 11.96 -2.47
N ASN A 32 -13.06 12.23 -1.80
CA ASN A 32 -13.33 11.71 -0.47
C ASN A 32 -13.72 10.22 -0.50
N ASP A 33 -14.53 9.80 -1.48
CA ASP A 33 -14.92 8.40 -1.65
C ASP A 33 -13.69 7.53 -1.99
N VAL A 34 -12.86 8.01 -2.91
CA VAL A 34 -11.62 7.32 -3.28
C VAL A 34 -10.68 7.17 -2.07
N LYS A 35 -10.49 8.26 -1.30
CA LYS A 35 -9.69 8.21 -0.06
C LYS A 35 -10.29 7.24 0.96
N ALA A 36 -11.62 7.20 1.10
CA ALA A 36 -12.29 6.28 2.01
C ALA A 36 -11.99 4.82 1.63
N GLY A 37 -12.12 4.45 0.36
CA GLY A 37 -11.79 3.11 -0.12
C GLY A 37 -10.34 2.71 0.22
N TYR A 38 -9.37 3.57 -0.08
CA TYR A 38 -7.96 3.27 0.22
C TYR A 38 -7.66 3.24 1.73
N ARG A 39 -8.36 4.04 2.55
CA ARG A 39 -8.26 3.94 4.01
C ARG A 39 -8.68 2.58 4.54
N LEU A 40 -9.66 1.96 3.91
CA LEU A 40 -10.13 0.63 4.23
C LEU A 40 -9.20 -0.47 3.70
N GLY A 41 -8.20 -0.12 2.88
CA GLY A 41 -7.19 -1.06 2.42
C GLY A 41 -7.50 -1.72 1.08
N ILE A 42 -8.30 -1.09 0.20
CA ILE A 42 -8.40 -1.56 -1.18
C ILE A 42 -7.06 -1.41 -1.90
N ASN A 43 -6.82 -2.26 -2.90
CA ASN A 43 -5.59 -2.24 -3.69
C ASN A 43 -5.71 -1.32 -4.90
N ASN A 44 -6.92 -1.21 -5.46
CA ASN A 44 -7.20 -0.30 -6.57
C ASN A 44 -8.65 0.18 -6.56
N TYR A 45 -8.89 1.34 -7.17
CA TYR A 45 -10.20 1.97 -7.32
C TYR A 45 -10.45 2.24 -8.80
N VAL A 46 -11.47 1.63 -9.38
CA VAL A 46 -11.83 1.76 -10.79
C VAL A 46 -13.17 2.50 -10.89
N LYS A 47 -13.17 3.57 -11.67
CA LYS A 47 -14.35 4.40 -11.88
C LYS A 47 -15.31 3.73 -12.87
N LYS A 48 -16.59 3.75 -12.58
CA LYS A 48 -17.66 3.41 -13.55
C LYS A 48 -18.08 4.64 -14.36
N PRO A 49 -18.37 4.51 -15.69
CA PRO A 49 -18.21 3.30 -16.49
C PRO A 49 -16.75 2.99 -16.82
N PHE A 50 -16.39 1.73 -16.93
CA PHE A 50 -15.09 1.25 -17.39
C PHE A 50 -15.30 0.20 -18.50
N VAL A 51 -14.29 0.01 -19.34
CA VAL A 51 -14.29 -1.07 -20.33
C VAL A 51 -13.65 -2.32 -19.74
N PRO A 52 -14.04 -3.53 -20.19
CA PRO A 52 -13.50 -4.78 -19.64
C PRO A 52 -11.96 -4.84 -19.69
N GLU A 53 -11.36 -4.31 -20.76
CA GLU A 53 -9.92 -4.27 -20.98
C GLU A 53 -9.20 -3.43 -19.92
N GLU A 54 -9.81 -2.34 -19.45
CA GLU A 54 -9.26 -1.50 -18.37
C GLU A 54 -9.24 -2.28 -17.06
N LEU A 55 -10.35 -2.95 -16.72
CA LEU A 55 -10.40 -3.76 -15.50
C LEU A 55 -9.41 -4.92 -15.55
N ASP A 56 -9.29 -5.59 -16.71
CA ASP A 56 -8.33 -6.68 -16.91
C ASP A 56 -6.89 -6.18 -16.73
N ALA A 57 -6.54 -5.02 -17.28
CA ALA A 57 -5.23 -4.40 -17.09
C ALA A 57 -4.92 -4.15 -15.60
N HIS A 58 -5.88 -3.66 -14.82
CA HIS A 58 -5.72 -3.47 -13.38
C HIS A 58 -5.52 -4.81 -12.65
N ILE A 59 -6.29 -5.85 -13.00
CA ILE A 59 -6.15 -7.21 -12.45
C ILE A 59 -4.76 -7.76 -12.76
N GLN A 60 -4.34 -7.72 -14.02
CA GLN A 60 -3.03 -8.19 -14.48
C GLN A 60 -1.87 -7.50 -13.75
N ALA A 61 -1.94 -6.18 -13.61
CA ALA A 61 -0.94 -5.42 -12.90
C ALA A 61 -0.82 -5.86 -11.43
N LEU A 62 -1.94 -6.04 -10.74
CA LEU A 62 -1.96 -6.48 -9.34
C LEU A 62 -1.48 -7.94 -9.18
N MET A 63 -1.85 -8.82 -10.11
CA MET A 63 -1.40 -10.22 -10.10
C MET A 63 0.09 -10.35 -10.40
N LYS A 64 0.62 -9.55 -11.33
CA LYS A 64 2.05 -9.49 -11.64
C LYS A 64 2.87 -9.06 -10.42
N MET A 65 2.37 -8.09 -9.65
CA MET A 65 3.01 -7.67 -8.40
C MET A 65 3.06 -8.80 -7.37
N ARG A 66 2.01 -9.62 -7.28
CA ARG A 66 1.96 -10.79 -6.39
C ARG A 66 2.85 -11.93 -6.87
N GLY A 67 2.93 -12.14 -8.19
CA GLY A 67 3.78 -13.17 -8.82
C GLY A 67 5.26 -12.81 -8.91
N GLY A 68 5.60 -11.52 -8.97
CA GLY A 68 6.98 -11.03 -9.02
C GLY A 68 7.77 -11.26 -7.73
N ALA A 69 7.10 -11.51 -6.62
CA ALA A 69 7.72 -11.88 -5.35
C ALA A 69 8.33 -13.31 -5.37
N LYS A 70 8.06 -14.11 -6.39
CA LYS A 70 8.63 -15.48 -6.52
C LYS A 70 9.99 -15.56 -7.23
N ALA A 71 10.50 -14.46 -7.79
CA ALA A 71 11.70 -14.51 -8.63
C ALA A 71 13.00 -13.98 -7.98
N GLN A 72 12.94 -13.43 -6.77
CA GLN A 72 14.14 -13.08 -6.01
C GLN A 72 13.98 -13.53 -4.56
N LYS A 73 14.60 -14.66 -4.24
CA LYS A 73 14.86 -15.16 -2.89
C LYS A 73 15.96 -14.30 -2.24
N GLU A 74 15.69 -13.03 -1.98
CA GLU A 74 16.55 -12.19 -1.15
C GLU A 74 15.65 -11.54 -0.09
N THR A 75 15.85 -12.00 1.12
CA THR A 75 15.33 -11.51 2.41
C THR A 75 13.96 -10.82 2.36
N SER A 76 12.90 -11.59 2.60
CA SER A 76 11.54 -11.03 2.82
C SER A 76 11.44 -10.19 4.11
N HIS A 77 12.53 -10.14 4.90
CA HIS A 77 12.58 -9.47 6.19
C HIS A 77 13.47 -8.24 6.14
N TYR A 78 12.91 -7.08 6.47
CA TYR A 78 13.60 -5.79 6.49
C TYR A 78 13.64 -5.23 7.89
N LYS A 79 14.85 -5.01 8.41
CA LYS A 79 15.03 -4.39 9.73
C LYS A 79 14.82 -2.89 9.64
N LEU A 80 13.92 -2.38 10.48
CA LEU A 80 13.51 -0.99 10.57
C LEU A 80 13.49 -0.57 12.04
N GLY A 81 14.63 -0.10 12.57
CA GLY A 81 14.81 0.21 13.99
C GLY A 81 14.41 -0.99 14.87
N LYS A 82 13.45 -0.80 15.76
CA LYS A 82 12.89 -1.90 16.60
C LYS A 82 11.89 -2.79 15.84
N TYR A 83 11.53 -2.44 14.61
CA TYR A 83 10.61 -3.24 13.81
C TYR A 83 11.32 -4.14 12.80
N THR A 84 10.71 -5.28 12.52
CA THR A 84 11.05 -6.15 11.40
C THR A 84 9.81 -6.30 10.52
N LEU A 85 9.92 -5.86 9.26
CA LEU A 85 8.90 -6.09 8.24
C LEU A 85 9.12 -7.47 7.62
N ASP A 86 8.10 -8.32 7.67
CA ASP A 86 7.96 -9.48 6.80
C ASP A 86 7.07 -9.07 5.61
N ALA A 87 7.70 -8.82 4.48
CA ALA A 87 7.00 -8.30 3.30
C ALA A 87 6.17 -9.38 2.60
N GLU A 88 6.52 -10.66 2.75
CA GLU A 88 5.79 -11.78 2.16
C GLU A 88 4.45 -12.00 2.88
N HIS A 89 4.46 -11.96 4.21
CA HIS A 89 3.27 -12.17 5.04
C HIS A 89 2.59 -10.87 5.45
N ALA A 90 3.05 -9.72 4.93
CA ALA A 90 2.55 -8.39 5.25
C ALA A 90 2.42 -8.16 6.77
N THR A 91 3.47 -8.48 7.51
CA THR A 91 3.51 -8.39 8.97
C THR A 91 4.63 -7.47 9.42
N LEU A 92 4.31 -6.56 10.32
CA LEU A 92 5.28 -5.70 11.00
C LEU A 92 5.41 -6.15 12.45
N ARG A 93 6.56 -6.70 12.83
CA ARG A 93 6.83 -7.17 14.18
C ARG A 93 7.69 -6.17 14.93
N ASN A 94 7.28 -5.86 16.16
CA ASN A 94 8.13 -5.14 17.11
C ASN A 94 9.03 -6.15 17.81
N ASP A 95 10.33 -6.03 17.61
CA ASP A 95 11.31 -7.00 18.12
C ASP A 95 11.60 -6.86 19.62
N GLU A 96 11.28 -5.70 20.21
CA GLU A 96 11.43 -5.47 21.65
C GLU A 96 10.28 -6.09 22.44
N THR A 97 9.05 -5.99 21.93
CA THR A 97 7.85 -6.50 22.61
C THR A 97 7.41 -7.88 22.11
N GLY A 98 7.91 -8.32 20.95
CA GLY A 98 7.47 -9.52 20.26
C GLY A 98 6.10 -9.40 19.59
N GLN A 99 5.42 -8.26 19.72
CA GLN A 99 4.11 -8.05 19.12
C GLN A 99 4.21 -7.95 17.59
N ALA A 100 3.33 -8.66 16.90
CA ALA A 100 3.21 -8.62 15.45
C ALA A 100 1.88 -7.98 15.06
N GLN A 101 1.93 -7.11 14.07
CA GLN A 101 0.77 -6.42 13.50
C GLN A 101 0.67 -6.76 12.02
N THR A 102 -0.48 -7.25 11.60
CA THR A 102 -0.77 -7.43 10.17
C THR A 102 -1.07 -6.07 9.53
N ILE A 103 -0.45 -5.80 8.40
CA ILE A 103 -0.68 -4.63 7.56
C ILE A 103 -1.22 -5.09 6.21
N THR A 104 -1.76 -4.19 5.41
CA THR A 104 -2.22 -4.59 4.07
C THR A 104 -1.04 -4.90 3.16
N GLN A 105 -1.25 -5.77 2.18
CA GLN A 105 -0.21 -6.13 1.20
C GLN A 105 0.37 -4.89 0.50
N ARG A 106 -0.46 -3.90 0.22
CA ARG A 106 -0.01 -2.64 -0.40
C ARG A 106 0.89 -1.82 0.54
N GLU A 107 0.55 -1.75 1.82
CA GLU A 107 1.39 -1.10 2.83
C GLU A 107 2.74 -1.80 2.96
N ALA A 108 2.74 -3.14 2.99
CA ALA A 108 3.97 -3.93 3.04
C ALA A 108 4.85 -3.72 1.81
N GLN A 109 4.29 -3.72 0.61
CA GLN A 109 5.02 -3.50 -0.64
C GLN A 109 5.64 -2.10 -0.74
N ILE A 110 4.89 -1.06 -0.32
CA ILE A 110 5.43 0.31 -0.31
C ILE A 110 6.54 0.42 0.73
N LEU A 111 6.34 -0.12 1.92
CA LEU A 111 7.35 -0.10 2.97
C LEU A 111 8.59 -0.89 2.58
N GLN A 112 8.44 -2.05 1.92
CA GLN A 112 9.53 -2.84 1.34
C GLN A 112 10.35 -2.01 0.36
N LEU A 113 9.71 -1.39 -0.63
CA LEU A 113 10.39 -0.56 -1.61
C LEU A 113 11.21 0.56 -0.95
N LEU A 114 10.65 1.18 0.08
CA LEU A 114 11.34 2.24 0.84
C LEU A 114 12.49 1.68 1.68
N ALA A 115 12.34 0.50 2.25
CA ALA A 115 13.39 -0.20 3.02
C ALA A 115 14.56 -0.66 2.13
N GLU A 116 14.27 -1.16 0.92
CA GLU A 116 15.27 -1.49 -0.10
C GLU A 116 16.09 -0.26 -0.55
N ASN A 117 15.48 0.92 -0.48
CA ASN A 117 16.09 2.20 -0.84
C ASN A 117 16.35 3.08 0.40
N LYS A 118 16.64 2.46 1.54
CA LYS A 118 16.88 3.15 2.81
C LYS A 118 17.89 4.30 2.64
N ASN A 119 17.55 5.46 3.21
CA ASN A 119 18.33 6.70 3.15
C ASN A 119 18.43 7.36 1.76
N ASN A 120 17.84 6.76 0.72
CA ASN A 120 17.74 7.36 -0.61
C ASN A 120 16.33 7.84 -0.90
N VAL A 121 16.22 8.79 -1.82
CA VAL A 121 14.91 9.30 -2.27
C VAL A 121 14.35 8.38 -3.35
N VAL A 122 13.18 7.81 -3.11
CA VAL A 122 12.40 7.09 -4.12
C VAL A 122 11.45 8.08 -4.78
N ARG A 123 11.58 8.25 -6.09
CA ARG A 123 10.75 9.19 -6.86
C ARG A 123 9.28 8.79 -6.79
N ARG A 124 8.41 9.80 -6.69
CA ARG A 124 6.95 9.58 -6.60
C ARG A 124 6.42 8.85 -7.83
N GLU A 125 6.87 9.24 -9.02
CA GLU A 125 6.49 8.62 -10.30
C GLU A 125 6.87 7.13 -10.32
N ALA A 126 8.06 6.79 -9.83
CA ALA A 126 8.50 5.40 -9.75
C ALA A 126 7.62 4.54 -8.82
N ILE A 127 7.15 5.11 -7.71
CA ILE A 127 6.22 4.44 -6.81
C ILE A 127 4.85 4.27 -7.49
N LEU A 128 4.36 5.32 -8.14
CA LEU A 128 3.06 5.30 -8.82
C LEU A 128 3.06 4.32 -9.99
N SER A 129 4.07 4.36 -10.87
CA SER A 129 4.21 3.41 -11.97
C SER A 129 4.30 1.96 -11.49
N ARG A 130 5.06 1.72 -10.40
CA ARG A 130 5.23 0.36 -9.86
C ARG A 130 3.94 -0.20 -9.27
N PHE A 131 3.14 0.62 -8.58
CA PHE A 131 2.01 0.13 -7.78
C PHE A 131 0.63 0.47 -8.34
N TRP A 132 0.51 1.43 -9.24
CA TRP A 132 -0.77 1.83 -9.85
C TRP A 132 -0.76 1.76 -11.38
N ASN A 133 0.38 1.41 -11.99
CA ASN A 133 0.57 1.33 -13.44
C ASN A 133 0.19 2.62 -14.19
N THR A 134 0.40 3.76 -13.54
CA THR A 134 0.12 5.09 -14.07
C THR A 134 1.08 6.10 -13.47
N GLU A 135 1.50 7.09 -14.26
CA GLU A 135 2.39 8.15 -13.81
C GLU A 135 1.63 9.40 -13.36
N ASP A 136 0.47 9.66 -13.97
CA ASP A 136 -0.24 10.92 -13.87
C ASP A 136 -1.67 10.82 -13.31
N ASP A 137 -2.06 9.73 -12.69
CA ASP A 137 -3.38 9.61 -12.13
C ASP A 137 -3.50 10.41 -10.82
N TYR A 138 -4.34 11.43 -10.83
CA TYR A 138 -4.69 12.21 -9.64
C TYR A 138 -5.13 11.31 -8.47
N PHE A 139 -5.87 10.26 -8.75
CA PHE A 139 -6.35 9.32 -7.73
C PHE A 139 -5.24 8.44 -7.18
N ALA A 140 -4.34 7.94 -8.01
CA ALA A 140 -3.17 7.18 -7.60
C ALA A 140 -2.27 8.01 -6.67
N SER A 141 -2.05 9.27 -7.03
CA SER A 141 -1.28 10.22 -6.22
C SER A 141 -1.90 10.43 -4.83
N ARG A 142 -3.22 10.63 -4.76
CA ARG A 142 -3.95 10.77 -3.50
C ARG A 142 -3.95 9.49 -2.67
N SER A 143 -4.00 8.36 -3.33
CA SER A 143 -3.94 7.04 -2.69
C SER A 143 -2.59 6.83 -2.01
N LEU A 144 -1.50 7.15 -2.70
CA LEU A 144 -0.16 7.08 -2.12
C LEU A 144 -0.05 7.91 -0.84
N ASP A 145 -0.63 9.12 -0.81
CA ASP A 145 -0.62 9.98 0.39
C ASP A 145 -1.34 9.31 1.58
N VAL A 146 -2.41 8.56 1.32
CA VAL A 146 -3.11 7.79 2.37
C VAL A 146 -2.19 6.72 2.95
N PHE A 147 -1.52 5.93 2.10
CA PHE A 147 -0.59 4.89 2.55
C PHE A 147 0.61 5.47 3.30
N VAL A 148 1.19 6.56 2.82
CA VAL A 148 2.29 7.26 3.50
C VAL A 148 1.88 7.69 4.90
N ASN A 149 0.68 8.24 5.06
CA ASN A 149 0.18 8.67 6.37
C ASN A 149 -0.07 7.48 7.32
N LYS A 150 -0.54 6.34 6.80
CA LYS A 150 -0.68 5.11 7.58
C LYS A 150 0.68 4.58 8.03
N LEU A 151 1.64 4.48 7.10
CA LEU A 151 3.00 4.02 7.41
C LEU A 151 3.69 4.92 8.44
N ARG A 152 3.49 6.24 8.37
CA ARG A 152 3.99 7.17 9.40
C ARG A 152 3.41 6.87 10.78
N LYS A 153 2.11 6.58 10.85
CA LYS A 153 1.45 6.21 12.11
C LYS A 153 1.96 4.88 12.67
N LEU A 154 2.19 3.90 11.80
CA LEU A 154 2.71 2.59 12.18
C LEU A 154 4.13 2.65 12.75
N LEU A 155 4.94 3.61 12.29
CA LEU A 155 6.33 3.78 12.68
C LEU A 155 6.54 4.95 13.65
N ALA A 156 5.47 5.58 14.14
CA ALA A 156 5.54 6.84 14.90
C ALA A 156 6.27 6.73 16.24
N ASP A 157 6.31 5.56 16.84
CA ASP A 157 6.95 5.28 18.13
C ASP A 157 8.41 4.79 17.98
N GLU A 158 8.95 4.77 16.76
CA GLU A 158 10.37 4.45 16.49
C GLU A 158 11.13 5.72 16.09
N PRO A 159 11.86 6.36 17.02
CA PRO A 159 12.54 7.63 16.76
C PRO A 159 13.68 7.53 15.75
N LYS A 160 14.25 6.33 15.55
CA LYS A 160 15.33 6.07 14.59
C LYS A 160 14.83 6.00 13.15
N ILE A 161 13.51 6.00 12.95
CA ILE A 161 12.91 5.92 11.62
C ILE A 161 12.10 7.17 11.33
N THR A 162 12.33 7.74 10.16
CA THR A 162 11.53 8.86 9.68
C THR A 162 11.17 8.70 8.23
N LEU A 163 9.86 8.64 7.93
CA LEU A 163 9.36 8.66 6.55
C LEU A 163 9.08 10.10 6.13
N LYS A 164 10.03 10.69 5.38
CA LYS A 164 9.96 12.06 4.89
C LYS A 164 9.34 12.14 3.50
N THR A 165 8.60 13.23 3.25
CA THR A 165 8.24 13.65 1.90
C THR A 165 9.28 14.68 1.43
N VAL A 166 9.96 14.37 0.34
CA VAL A 166 10.82 15.31 -0.37
C VAL A 166 9.95 16.01 -1.40
N ARG A 167 9.62 17.27 -1.12
CA ARG A 167 8.64 18.05 -1.88
C ARG A 167 9.01 18.11 -3.36
N GLY A 168 8.05 17.76 -4.24
CA GLY A 168 8.24 17.76 -5.70
C GLY A 168 9.10 16.60 -6.24
N ILE A 169 9.62 15.69 -5.38
CA ILE A 169 10.50 14.60 -5.80
C ILE A 169 9.93 13.23 -5.41
N GLY A 170 9.67 13.00 -4.12
CA GLY A 170 9.23 11.67 -3.71
C GLY A 170 9.26 11.44 -2.21
N LEU A 171 9.56 10.21 -1.81
CA LEU A 171 9.60 9.76 -0.43
C LEU A 171 11.00 9.28 -0.06
N GLN A 172 11.37 9.47 1.19
CA GLN A 172 12.63 8.99 1.76
C GLN A 172 12.36 8.35 3.11
N LEU A 173 12.80 7.12 3.28
CA LEU A 173 12.83 6.44 4.57
C LEU A 173 14.22 6.62 5.16
N LEU A 174 14.34 7.45 6.17
CA LEU A 174 15.55 7.59 6.96
C LEU A 174 15.50 6.54 8.07
N ALA A 175 16.58 5.80 8.22
CA ALA A 175 16.75 4.81 9.28
C ALA A 175 18.25 4.68 9.60
N ASP A 176 18.57 4.76 10.88
CA ASP A 176 19.90 4.49 11.43
C ASP A 176 20.17 3.00 11.55
#